data_f925a88d2c3e025b96596454032c1c43
#
_entry.id   f925a88d2c3e025b96596454032c1c43
#
_cell.length_a   1.000
_cell.length_b   1.000
_cell.length_c   1.000
_cell.angle_alpha   90.00
_cell.angle_beta   90.00
_cell.angle_gamma   90.00
#
_symmetry.space_group_name_H-M   'P 1'
#
loop_
_entity.id
_entity.type
_entity.pdbx_description
1 polymer ?
#
loop_
_entity_poly.entity_id
_entity_poly.type
_entity_poly.pdbx_seq_one_letter_code
_entity_poly.pdbx_strand_id
1 'polypeptide(L)'
;IEEMEQSGLRGLGGAGFPTGRKWRFVRAEDKPRLMAINGDEGEPGTFKDHHYLTRDPHRFLEGMLIAAWVVEATDVYIYMRDEYPDVIKFLKKEIKILEENNLNVKTRIHFRRGAGAYICGEESSMLESLEGKRGLPRHKPPFPSQVGLFGRPTLIHNVETVFWVREILEKGAVWFSSHGLNGRKGLRTFSVSGRVKNPGVKLAPAGITIKQ
;
A
#
# COMPACT_ATOMS: atom_id res chain seq x y z
N ILE A 1 10.16 11.81 5.52
CA ILE A 1 10.46 11.42 4.12
C ILE A 1 11.88 10.85 4.04
N GLU A 2 12.86 11.54 4.58
CA GLU A 2 14.28 11.13 4.55
C GLU A 2 14.48 9.71 5.10
N GLU A 3 13.89 9.39 6.25
CA GLU A 3 13.94 8.06 6.85
C GLU A 3 13.45 6.97 5.88
N MET A 4 12.36 7.25 5.18
CA MET A 4 11.83 6.32 4.17
C MET A 4 12.72 6.20 2.93
N GLU A 5 13.41 7.26 2.53
CA GLU A 5 14.39 7.20 1.43
C GLU A 5 15.62 6.39 1.83
N GLN A 6 16.15 6.62 3.03
CA GLN A 6 17.33 5.90 3.56
C GLN A 6 17.05 4.41 3.79
N SER A 7 15.83 4.05 4.23
CA SER A 7 15.44 2.66 4.41
C SER A 7 15.52 1.83 3.13
N GLY A 8 15.42 2.48 1.98
CA GLY A 8 15.39 1.81 0.69
C GLY A 8 14.12 1.00 0.45
N LEU A 9 13.05 1.22 1.23
CA LEU A 9 11.74 0.59 0.99
C LEU A 9 11.24 0.97 -0.40
N ARG A 10 10.88 -0.04 -1.16
CA ARG A 10 10.28 0.09 -2.49
C ARG A 10 8.83 -0.37 -2.44
N GLY A 11 8.01 0.08 -3.38
CA GLY A 11 6.65 -0.39 -3.52
C GLY A 11 6.58 -1.91 -3.64
N LEU A 12 5.77 -2.56 -2.80
CA LEU A 12 5.65 -4.01 -2.69
C LEU A 12 4.42 -4.58 -3.44
N GLY A 13 3.77 -3.75 -4.24
CA GLY A 13 2.69 -4.16 -5.15
C GLY A 13 3.14 -4.55 -6.57
N GLY A 14 4.45 -4.71 -6.81
CA GLY A 14 5.01 -5.17 -8.09
C GLY A 14 5.96 -4.18 -8.76
N ALA A 15 5.59 -2.92 -8.96
CA ALA A 15 6.38 -1.94 -9.70
C ALA A 15 7.71 -1.54 -9.04
N GLY A 16 7.80 -1.64 -7.72
CA GLY A 16 9.06 -1.45 -7.01
C GLY A 16 9.61 -0.02 -7.02
N PHE A 17 8.79 0.99 -7.17
CA PHE A 17 9.24 2.38 -7.12
C PHE A 17 9.66 2.76 -5.69
N PRO A 18 10.75 3.57 -5.49
CA PRO A 18 11.20 3.97 -4.15
C PRO A 18 10.12 4.75 -3.39
N THR A 19 9.75 4.26 -2.20
CA THR A 19 8.61 4.78 -1.41
C THR A 19 8.83 6.22 -0.97
N GLY A 20 9.95 6.55 -0.35
CA GLY A 20 10.22 7.90 0.12
C GLY A 20 10.29 8.92 -1.02
N ARG A 21 10.84 8.52 -2.19
CA ARG A 21 10.86 9.37 -3.38
C ARG A 21 9.45 9.65 -3.92
N LYS A 22 8.56 8.65 -3.88
CA LYS A 22 7.13 8.84 -4.24
C LYS A 22 6.46 9.84 -3.30
N TRP A 23 6.74 9.78 -2.00
CA TRP A 23 6.24 10.73 -1.02
C TRP A 23 6.72 12.15 -1.31
N ARG A 24 8.00 12.32 -1.64
CA ARG A 24 8.58 13.62 -2.00
C ARG A 24 7.89 14.23 -3.22
N PHE A 25 7.64 13.44 -4.25
CA PHE A 25 6.93 13.91 -5.45
C PHE A 25 5.53 14.41 -5.12
N VAL A 26 4.72 13.61 -4.42
CA VAL A 26 3.35 14.03 -4.06
C VAL A 26 3.37 15.24 -3.13
N ARG A 27 4.32 15.28 -2.19
CA ARG A 27 4.44 16.40 -1.23
C ARG A 27 4.80 17.73 -1.90
N ALA A 28 5.47 17.69 -3.04
CA ALA A 28 5.86 18.88 -3.81
C ALA A 28 4.73 19.46 -4.65
N GLU A 29 3.66 18.71 -4.90
CA GLU A 29 2.53 19.16 -5.71
C GLU A 29 1.54 20.02 -4.90
N ASP A 30 0.67 20.74 -5.58
CA ASP A 30 -0.34 21.61 -4.97
C ASP A 30 -1.41 20.82 -4.19
N LYS A 31 -1.98 21.46 -3.17
CA LYS A 31 -3.12 20.94 -2.40
C LYS A 31 -4.45 21.15 -3.16
N PRO A 32 -5.50 20.35 -2.88
CA PRO A 32 -5.52 19.20 -1.97
C PRO A 32 -4.83 17.98 -2.57
N ARG A 33 -4.10 17.24 -1.73
CA ARG A 33 -3.47 15.96 -2.08
C ARG A 33 -4.30 14.81 -1.52
N LEU A 34 -4.32 13.70 -2.25
CA LEU A 34 -5.07 12.52 -1.88
C LEU A 34 -4.12 11.32 -1.70
N MET A 35 -4.64 10.28 -1.07
CA MET A 35 -3.96 9.00 -0.98
C MET A 35 -4.91 7.87 -1.40
N ALA A 36 -4.40 6.86 -2.09
CA ALA A 36 -5.13 5.65 -2.41
C ALA A 36 -4.32 4.42 -1.99
N ILE A 37 -4.96 3.51 -1.27
CA ILE A 37 -4.40 2.21 -0.92
C ILE A 37 -4.92 1.17 -1.90
N ASN A 38 -4.00 0.52 -2.58
CA ASN A 38 -4.30 -0.60 -3.46
C ASN A 38 -4.30 -1.90 -2.65
N GLY A 39 -5.50 -2.36 -2.30
CA GLY A 39 -5.78 -3.65 -1.70
C GLY A 39 -6.46 -4.61 -2.68
N ASP A 40 -6.36 -4.36 -3.99
CA ASP A 40 -6.86 -5.25 -5.04
C ASP A 40 -5.81 -6.31 -5.39
N GLU A 41 -5.65 -7.27 -4.48
CA GLU A 41 -4.68 -8.38 -4.60
C GLU A 41 -5.21 -9.44 -5.58
N GLY A 42 -5.28 -9.07 -6.87
CA GLY A 42 -5.87 -9.89 -7.93
C GLY A 42 -4.91 -10.85 -8.63
N GLU A 43 -3.58 -10.76 -8.39
CA GLU A 43 -2.58 -11.64 -9.00
C GLU A 43 -2.79 -13.09 -8.55
N PRO A 44 -2.94 -14.06 -9.48
CA PRO A 44 -3.13 -15.47 -9.12
C PRO A 44 -2.02 -15.99 -8.20
N GLY A 45 -2.41 -16.63 -7.09
CA GLY A 45 -1.46 -17.18 -6.11
C GLY A 45 -0.87 -16.14 -5.14
N THR A 46 -1.33 -14.89 -5.16
CA THR A 46 -0.92 -13.85 -4.23
C THR A 46 -1.98 -13.66 -3.13
N PHE A 47 -1.56 -13.74 -1.87
CA PHE A 47 -2.41 -13.62 -0.67
C PHE A 47 -1.67 -13.01 0.53
N LYS A 48 -0.61 -12.26 0.29
CA LYS A 48 0.22 -11.61 1.31
C LYS A 48 -0.50 -10.44 1.97
N ASP A 49 -1.27 -9.66 1.21
CA ASP A 49 -2.00 -8.50 1.73
C ASP A 49 -3.16 -8.96 2.61
N HIS A 50 -3.89 -9.99 2.20
CA HIS A 50 -4.88 -10.66 3.05
C HIS A 50 -4.29 -11.11 4.40
N HIS A 51 -3.09 -11.71 4.36
CA HIS A 51 -2.39 -12.18 5.56
C HIS A 51 -2.11 -11.02 6.55
N TYR A 52 -1.62 -9.88 6.07
CA TYR A 52 -1.36 -8.73 6.91
C TYR A 52 -2.64 -8.12 7.48
N LEU A 53 -3.65 -7.95 6.64
CA LEU A 53 -4.91 -7.35 7.03
C LEU A 53 -5.70 -8.19 8.03
N THR A 54 -5.52 -9.51 8.03
CA THR A 54 -6.16 -10.40 9.01
C THR A 54 -5.38 -10.55 10.31
N ARG A 55 -4.05 -10.37 10.29
CA ARG A 55 -3.19 -10.58 11.46
C ARG A 55 -2.88 -9.32 12.24
N ASP A 56 -2.61 -8.22 11.55
CA ASP A 56 -2.25 -6.95 12.19
C ASP A 56 -2.76 -5.76 11.37
N PRO A 57 -4.07 -5.57 11.30
CA PRO A 57 -4.68 -4.46 10.56
C PRO A 57 -4.35 -3.10 11.15
N HIS A 58 -4.10 -3.01 12.45
CA HIS A 58 -3.78 -1.75 13.12
C HIS A 58 -2.44 -1.22 12.65
N ARG A 59 -1.45 -2.08 12.46
CA ARG A 59 -0.15 -1.68 11.90
C ARG A 59 -0.29 -1.15 10.46
N PHE A 60 -1.13 -1.77 9.66
CA PHE A 60 -1.48 -1.27 8.33
C PHE A 60 -2.13 0.11 8.40
N LEU A 61 -3.16 0.28 9.24
CA LEU A 61 -3.89 1.55 9.40
C LEU A 61 -2.97 2.67 9.91
N GLU A 62 -2.11 2.38 10.88
CA GLU A 62 -1.13 3.33 11.40
C GLU A 62 -0.13 3.76 10.33
N GLY A 63 0.47 2.83 9.60
CA GLY A 63 1.39 3.15 8.50
C GLY A 63 0.73 3.96 7.38
N MET A 64 -0.53 3.66 7.09
CA MET A 64 -1.34 4.42 6.14
C MET A 64 -1.55 5.87 6.62
N LEU A 65 -1.94 6.06 7.88
CA LEU A 65 -2.16 7.38 8.47
C LEU A 65 -0.87 8.20 8.55
N ILE A 66 0.25 7.57 8.88
CA ILE A 66 1.57 8.22 8.86
C ILE A 66 1.91 8.71 7.44
N ALA A 67 1.72 7.87 6.43
CA ALA A 67 1.97 8.25 5.04
C ALA A 67 1.07 9.40 4.58
N ALA A 68 -0.22 9.35 4.94
CA ALA A 68 -1.19 10.39 4.65
C ALA A 68 -0.81 11.73 5.31
N TRP A 69 -0.40 11.67 6.58
CA TRP A 69 0.05 12.85 7.33
C TRP A 69 1.30 13.49 6.70
N VAL A 70 2.27 12.68 6.32
CA VAL A 70 3.53 13.18 5.71
C VAL A 70 3.29 13.89 4.39
N VAL A 71 2.41 13.38 3.53
CA VAL A 71 2.09 14.06 2.25
C VAL A 71 0.96 15.08 2.40
N GLU A 72 0.43 15.26 3.62
CA GLU A 72 -0.73 16.13 3.91
C GLU A 72 -1.94 15.79 3.03
N ALA A 73 -2.25 14.50 2.92
CA ALA A 73 -3.44 14.06 2.22
C ALA A 73 -4.69 14.39 3.05
N THR A 74 -5.67 15.01 2.42
CA THR A 74 -6.97 15.33 3.07
C THR A 74 -7.87 14.12 3.15
N ASP A 75 -7.72 13.20 2.20
CA ASP A 75 -8.56 12.00 2.06
C ASP A 75 -7.70 10.80 1.67
N VAL A 76 -8.01 9.65 2.27
CA VAL A 76 -7.45 8.35 1.92
C VAL A 76 -8.56 7.43 1.41
N TYR A 77 -8.35 6.83 0.28
CA TYR A 77 -9.26 5.86 -0.33
C TYR A 77 -8.65 4.46 -0.24
N ILE A 78 -9.27 3.58 0.55
CA ILE A 78 -8.87 2.17 0.63
C ILE A 78 -9.69 1.41 -0.40
N TYR A 79 -9.04 0.96 -1.47
CA TYR A 79 -9.64 0.13 -2.52
C TYR A 79 -9.33 -1.33 -2.25
N MET A 80 -10.33 -2.10 -1.84
CA MET A 80 -10.18 -3.49 -1.41
C MET A 80 -10.91 -4.43 -2.37
N ARG A 81 -10.21 -5.51 -2.79
CA ARG A 81 -10.86 -6.52 -3.63
C ARG A 81 -12.10 -7.10 -2.96
N ASP A 82 -13.12 -7.34 -3.77
CA ASP A 82 -14.45 -7.74 -3.29
C ASP A 82 -14.51 -9.14 -2.68
N GLU A 83 -13.58 -9.99 -3.09
CA GLU A 83 -13.48 -11.39 -2.65
C GLU A 83 -12.95 -11.58 -1.22
N TYR A 84 -12.66 -10.47 -0.50
CA TYR A 84 -12.27 -10.49 0.91
C TYR A 84 -13.37 -9.91 1.84
N PRO A 85 -14.59 -10.49 1.87
CA PRO A 85 -15.72 -9.91 2.60
C PRO A 85 -15.48 -9.76 4.10
N ASP A 86 -14.78 -10.72 4.71
CA ASP A 86 -14.48 -10.69 6.15
C ASP A 86 -13.45 -9.59 6.48
N VAL A 87 -12.42 -9.41 5.65
CA VAL A 87 -11.45 -8.32 5.78
C VAL A 87 -12.15 -6.98 5.64
N ILE A 88 -13.05 -6.84 4.66
CA ILE A 88 -13.84 -5.62 4.43
C ILE A 88 -14.68 -5.28 5.66
N LYS A 89 -15.41 -6.25 6.20
CA LYS A 89 -16.24 -6.08 7.39
C LYS A 89 -15.41 -5.67 8.60
N PHE A 90 -14.31 -6.35 8.81
CA PHE A 90 -13.40 -6.09 9.92
C PHE A 90 -12.75 -4.70 9.82
N LEU A 91 -12.13 -4.35 8.70
CA LEU A 91 -11.49 -3.05 8.51
C LEU A 91 -12.48 -1.88 8.66
N LYS A 92 -13.70 -2.02 8.15
CA LYS A 92 -14.74 -0.99 8.35
C LYS A 92 -15.05 -0.76 9.82
N LYS A 93 -15.07 -1.82 10.63
CA LYS A 93 -15.25 -1.70 12.08
C LYS A 93 -14.09 -0.97 12.74
N GLU A 94 -12.85 -1.35 12.40
CA GLU A 94 -11.65 -0.73 12.98
C GLU A 94 -11.50 0.75 12.55
N ILE A 95 -11.82 1.08 11.30
CA ILE A 95 -11.83 2.46 10.83
C ILE A 95 -12.86 3.30 11.61
N LYS A 96 -14.05 2.75 11.85
CA LYS A 96 -15.05 3.44 12.66
C LYS A 96 -14.55 3.72 14.08
N ILE A 97 -13.87 2.75 14.72
CA ILE A 97 -13.26 2.94 16.04
C ILE A 97 -12.18 4.05 16.00
N LEU A 98 -11.35 4.08 14.97
CA LEU A 98 -10.35 5.15 14.77
C LEU A 98 -11.01 6.53 14.69
N GLU A 99 -12.09 6.65 13.92
CA GLU A 99 -12.83 7.90 13.73
C GLU A 99 -13.52 8.36 15.02
N GLU A 100 -14.19 7.44 15.74
CA GLU A 100 -14.85 7.70 17.03
C GLU A 100 -13.86 8.18 18.10
N ASN A 101 -12.62 7.74 18.04
CA ASN A 101 -11.54 8.16 18.96
C ASN A 101 -10.67 9.30 18.42
N ASN A 102 -11.03 9.90 17.28
CA ASN A 102 -10.29 11.00 16.63
C ASN A 102 -8.82 10.67 16.34
N LEU A 103 -8.50 9.41 16.03
CA LEU A 103 -7.15 8.95 15.72
C LEU A 103 -6.77 9.12 14.25
N ASN A 104 -7.70 9.49 13.38
CA ASN A 104 -7.49 9.70 11.95
C ASN A 104 -6.86 11.06 11.56
N VAL A 105 -6.48 11.88 12.55
CA VAL A 105 -5.63 13.09 12.43
C VAL A 105 -5.97 13.97 11.21
N LYS A 106 -7.18 14.50 11.12
CA LYS A 106 -7.64 15.40 10.03
C LYS A 106 -7.72 14.75 8.63
N THR A 107 -7.48 13.45 8.49
CA THR A 107 -7.60 12.73 7.23
C THR A 107 -8.92 11.96 7.21
N ARG A 108 -9.72 12.16 6.17
CA ARG A 108 -10.96 11.38 5.99
C ARG A 108 -10.61 10.04 5.33
N ILE A 109 -11.20 8.96 5.85
CA ILE A 109 -10.96 7.61 5.33
C ILE A 109 -12.21 7.15 4.55
N HIS A 110 -12.00 6.81 3.28
CA HIS A 110 -13.04 6.30 2.41
C HIS A 110 -12.75 4.84 2.05
N PHE A 111 -13.61 3.95 2.48
CA PHE A 111 -13.50 2.53 2.12
C PHE A 111 -14.31 2.24 0.86
N ARG A 112 -13.69 1.62 -0.15
CA ARG A 112 -14.33 1.25 -1.43
C ARG A 112 -14.09 -0.21 -1.74
N ARG A 113 -15.17 -0.89 -2.12
CA ARG A 113 -15.09 -2.26 -2.66
C ARG A 113 -14.60 -2.19 -4.10
N GLY A 114 -13.67 -3.06 -4.46
CA GLY A 114 -13.14 -3.19 -5.80
C GLY A 114 -14.19 -3.70 -6.79
N ALA A 115 -13.95 -3.49 -8.07
CA ALA A 115 -14.86 -3.89 -9.14
C ALA A 115 -14.83 -5.40 -9.46
N GLY A 116 -14.02 -6.20 -8.76
CA GLY A 116 -13.85 -7.62 -9.02
C GLY A 116 -13.15 -7.93 -10.35
N ALA A 117 -12.32 -7.02 -10.85
CA ALA A 117 -11.61 -7.16 -12.11
C ALA A 117 -10.09 -7.04 -11.88
N TYR A 118 -9.33 -8.01 -12.37
CA TYR A 118 -7.86 -8.07 -12.26
C TYR A 118 -7.17 -6.76 -12.67
N ILE A 119 -7.66 -6.14 -13.77
CA ILE A 119 -7.07 -4.90 -14.28
C ILE A 119 -7.12 -3.75 -13.27
N CYS A 120 -8.06 -3.74 -12.33
CA CYS A 120 -8.17 -2.72 -11.30
C CYS A 120 -7.05 -2.79 -10.24
N GLY A 121 -6.20 -3.81 -10.27
CA GLY A 121 -4.92 -3.85 -9.55
C GLY A 121 -3.84 -2.94 -10.15
N GLU A 122 -3.95 -2.55 -11.42
CA GLU A 122 -3.10 -1.51 -12.01
C GLU A 122 -3.50 -0.14 -11.45
N GLU A 123 -2.50 0.68 -11.06
CA GLU A 123 -2.75 1.89 -10.26
C GLU A 123 -3.70 2.90 -10.95
N SER A 124 -3.62 3.10 -12.25
CA SER A 124 -4.47 4.06 -12.96
C SER A 124 -5.87 3.51 -13.25
N SER A 125 -6.00 2.22 -13.52
CA SER A 125 -7.29 1.53 -13.62
C SER A 125 -8.05 1.54 -12.29
N MET A 126 -7.34 1.37 -11.18
CA MET A 126 -7.90 1.53 -9.83
C MET A 126 -8.46 2.94 -9.63
N LEU A 127 -7.73 3.98 -10.06
CA LEU A 127 -8.21 5.37 -9.97
C LEU A 127 -9.48 5.58 -10.80
N GLU A 128 -9.55 5.07 -12.03
CA GLU A 128 -10.76 5.14 -12.86
C GLU A 128 -11.94 4.46 -12.16
N SER A 129 -11.72 3.28 -11.57
CA SER A 129 -12.75 2.56 -10.81
C SER A 129 -13.20 3.33 -9.57
N LEU A 130 -12.27 3.96 -8.82
CA LEU A 130 -12.58 4.82 -7.68
C LEU A 130 -13.44 6.02 -8.08
N GLU A 131 -13.23 6.56 -9.28
CA GLU A 131 -14.01 7.65 -9.86
C GLU A 131 -15.38 7.21 -10.42
N GLY A 132 -15.73 5.92 -10.30
CA GLY A 132 -16.99 5.37 -10.80
C GLY A 132 -17.00 5.14 -12.32
N LYS A 133 -15.84 5.15 -12.95
CA LYS A 133 -15.65 4.89 -14.37
C LYS A 133 -15.25 3.45 -14.63
N ARG A 134 -15.26 3.04 -15.89
CA ARG A 134 -14.68 1.75 -16.29
C ARG A 134 -13.17 1.76 -16.00
N GLY A 135 -12.67 0.71 -15.37
CA GLY A 135 -11.26 0.56 -14.94
C GLY A 135 -10.30 0.36 -16.13
N LEU A 136 -10.17 1.37 -16.97
CA LEU A 136 -9.22 1.37 -18.07
C LEU A 136 -7.93 2.09 -17.64
N PRO A 137 -6.73 1.56 -18.01
CA PRO A 137 -5.48 2.23 -17.73
C PRO A 137 -5.41 3.63 -18.36
N ARG A 138 -4.80 4.57 -17.63
CA ARG A 138 -4.51 5.93 -18.15
C ARG A 138 -3.16 5.95 -18.86
N HIS A 139 -3.03 6.81 -19.86
CA HIS A 139 -1.73 7.15 -20.41
C HIS A 139 -0.85 7.86 -19.37
N LYS A 140 0.44 7.58 -19.38
CA LYS A 140 1.44 8.23 -18.55
C LYS A 140 2.56 8.81 -19.44
N PRO A 141 3.06 10.03 -19.23
CA PRO A 141 2.61 11.04 -18.28
C PRO A 141 1.23 11.64 -18.63
N PRO A 142 0.51 12.32 -17.70
CA PRO A 142 0.94 12.62 -16.33
C PRO A 142 0.88 11.40 -15.40
N PHE A 143 1.75 11.40 -14.38
CA PHE A 143 1.74 10.35 -13.36
C PHE A 143 0.71 10.65 -12.26
N PRO A 144 0.22 9.65 -11.52
CA PRO A 144 -0.74 9.85 -10.43
C PRO A 144 -0.27 10.81 -9.34
N SER A 145 1.03 10.93 -9.13
CA SER A 145 1.60 11.93 -8.20
C SER A 145 1.29 13.37 -8.60
N GLN A 146 1.03 13.62 -9.88
CA GLN A 146 0.69 14.93 -10.44
C GLN A 146 -0.82 15.04 -10.71
N VAL A 147 -1.38 14.07 -11.45
CA VAL A 147 -2.79 14.02 -11.84
C VAL A 147 -3.34 12.62 -11.55
N GLY A 148 -3.77 12.41 -10.32
CA GLY A 148 -4.31 11.14 -9.84
C GLY A 148 -5.83 11.13 -9.69
N LEU A 149 -6.31 10.73 -8.52
CA LEU A 149 -7.72 10.60 -8.20
C LEU A 149 -8.43 11.96 -8.26
N PHE A 150 -9.54 12.02 -8.99
CA PHE A 150 -10.31 13.25 -9.24
C PHE A 150 -9.46 14.42 -9.77
N GLY A 151 -8.42 14.10 -10.55
CA GLY A 151 -7.49 15.10 -11.10
C GLY A 151 -6.55 15.72 -10.07
N ARG A 152 -6.43 15.16 -8.87
CA ARG A 152 -5.59 15.67 -7.79
C ARG A 152 -4.31 14.83 -7.62
N PRO A 153 -3.22 15.46 -7.15
CA PRO A 153 -2.01 14.71 -6.79
C PRO A 153 -2.35 13.60 -5.80
N THR A 154 -1.98 12.36 -6.13
CA THR A 154 -2.39 11.19 -5.35
C THR A 154 -1.21 10.28 -5.05
N LEU A 155 -0.98 10.01 -3.76
CA LEU A 155 -0.06 8.98 -3.31
C LEU A 155 -0.74 7.61 -3.39
N ILE A 156 -0.18 6.71 -4.19
CA ILE A 156 -0.70 5.34 -4.29
C ILE A 156 0.29 4.37 -3.66
N HIS A 157 -0.20 3.53 -2.74
CA HIS A 157 0.58 2.45 -2.13
C HIS A 157 -0.21 1.14 -2.04
N ASN A 158 0.52 0.04 -2.15
CA ASN A 158 0.02 -1.29 -1.81
C ASN A 158 -0.02 -1.46 -0.27
N VAL A 159 -0.86 -2.37 0.21
CA VAL A 159 -1.04 -2.70 1.63
C VAL A 159 0.28 -3.03 2.33
N GLU A 160 1.07 -3.97 1.79
CA GLU A 160 2.34 -4.36 2.40
C GLU A 160 3.34 -3.19 2.47
N THR A 161 3.33 -2.28 1.51
CA THR A 161 4.22 -1.12 1.52
C THR A 161 4.00 -0.24 2.75
N VAL A 162 2.74 0.11 3.03
CA VAL A 162 2.42 0.95 4.19
C VAL A 162 2.54 0.19 5.52
N PHE A 163 2.37 -1.12 5.51
CA PHE A 163 2.56 -1.96 6.67
C PHE A 163 3.96 -1.84 7.29
N TRP A 164 5.00 -1.63 6.48
CA TRP A 164 6.38 -1.46 6.93
C TRP A 164 6.72 -0.07 7.45
N VAL A 165 5.90 0.94 7.16
CA VAL A 165 6.18 2.35 7.49
C VAL A 165 6.41 2.55 8.97
N ARG A 166 5.51 2.06 9.82
CA ARG A 166 5.62 2.19 11.27
C ARG A 166 6.93 1.61 11.78
N GLU A 167 7.24 0.37 11.43
CA GLU A 167 8.40 -0.34 11.96
C GLU A 167 9.73 0.27 11.52
N ILE A 168 9.76 0.82 10.30
CA ILE A 168 10.92 1.58 9.81
C ILE A 168 11.13 2.84 10.65
N LEU A 169 10.06 3.55 11.02
CA LEU A 169 10.17 4.75 11.85
C LEU A 169 10.55 4.44 13.30
N GLU A 170 10.08 3.32 13.84
CA GLU A 170 10.41 2.89 15.21
C GLU A 170 11.86 2.37 15.34
N LYS A 171 12.31 1.59 14.35
CA LYS A 171 13.61 0.89 14.41
C LYS A 171 14.72 1.55 13.60
N GLY A 172 14.36 2.50 12.76
CA GLY A 172 15.26 3.25 11.90
C GLY A 172 15.48 2.64 10.51
N ALA A 173 15.85 3.49 9.56
CA ALA A 173 16.11 3.13 8.17
C ALA A 173 17.19 2.06 8.01
N VAL A 174 18.25 2.17 8.81
CA VAL A 174 19.39 1.23 8.78
C VAL A 174 18.94 -0.17 9.18
N TRP A 175 18.08 -0.29 10.20
CA TRP A 175 17.51 -1.57 10.58
C TRP A 175 16.82 -2.26 9.39
N PHE A 176 15.92 -1.56 8.69
CA PHE A 176 15.22 -2.16 7.56
C PHE A 176 16.18 -2.49 6.41
N SER A 177 17.04 -1.54 6.03
CA SER A 177 17.93 -1.70 4.87
C SER A 177 18.98 -2.81 5.06
N SER A 178 19.32 -3.17 6.30
CA SER A 178 20.30 -4.22 6.62
C SER A 178 19.79 -5.65 6.40
N HIS A 179 18.48 -5.85 6.26
CA HIS A 179 17.88 -7.19 6.10
C HIS A 179 18.00 -7.76 4.69
N GLY A 180 18.41 -6.99 3.69
CA GLY A 180 18.50 -7.44 2.31
C GLY A 180 19.69 -8.36 2.01
N LEU A 181 19.58 -9.13 0.94
CA LEU A 181 20.62 -9.99 0.39
C LEU A 181 20.92 -9.63 -1.07
N ASN A 182 22.10 -10.00 -1.56
CA ASN A 182 22.49 -9.85 -2.97
C ASN A 182 22.27 -8.43 -3.51
N GLY A 183 22.64 -7.40 -2.76
CA GLY A 183 22.50 -5.98 -3.14
C GLY A 183 21.06 -5.44 -3.04
N ARG A 184 20.12 -6.23 -2.51
CA ARG A 184 18.75 -5.77 -2.21
C ARG A 184 18.66 -5.29 -0.76
N LYS A 185 17.63 -4.50 -0.46
CA LYS A 185 17.39 -3.94 0.88
C LYS A 185 16.04 -4.36 1.40
N GLY A 186 15.96 -4.59 2.71
CA GLY A 186 14.74 -4.79 3.46
C GLY A 186 14.17 -6.21 3.38
N LEU A 187 12.97 -6.32 3.91
CA LEU A 187 12.21 -7.56 3.98
C LEU A 187 11.11 -7.57 2.90
N ARG A 188 10.72 -8.75 2.50
CA ARG A 188 9.60 -9.00 1.58
C ARG A 188 8.80 -10.20 2.01
N THR A 189 7.54 -10.15 1.68
CA THR A 189 6.62 -11.26 1.90
C THR A 189 6.34 -11.99 0.59
N PHE A 190 6.39 -13.31 0.67
CA PHE A 190 6.16 -14.21 -0.46
C PHE A 190 4.94 -15.07 -0.19
N SER A 191 4.00 -15.11 -1.12
CA SER A 191 2.91 -16.07 -1.15
C SER A 191 3.41 -17.35 -1.79
N VAL A 192 3.48 -18.43 -1.03
CA VAL A 192 4.03 -19.71 -1.48
C VAL A 192 2.91 -20.75 -1.50
N SER A 193 2.62 -21.31 -2.67
CA SER A 193 1.53 -22.28 -2.88
C SER A 193 1.91 -23.33 -3.91
N GLY A 194 1.01 -24.30 -4.14
CA GLY A 194 1.21 -25.39 -5.07
C GLY A 194 1.98 -26.59 -4.50
N ARG A 195 2.81 -27.24 -5.31
CA ARG A 195 3.54 -28.46 -4.92
C ARG A 195 4.80 -28.15 -4.10
N VAL A 196 4.61 -27.58 -2.92
CA VAL A 196 5.68 -27.24 -1.98
C VAL A 196 5.43 -27.90 -0.63
N LYS A 197 6.52 -28.19 0.10
CA LYS A 197 6.43 -28.85 1.41
C LYS A 197 5.70 -28.01 2.45
N ASN A 198 5.94 -26.71 2.45
CA ASN A 198 5.42 -25.77 3.45
C ASN A 198 4.77 -24.57 2.76
N PRO A 199 3.51 -24.66 2.28
CA PRO A 199 2.79 -23.53 1.71
C PRO A 199 2.50 -22.45 2.75
N GLY A 200 2.12 -21.27 2.30
CA GLY A 200 1.72 -20.14 3.14
C GLY A 200 2.53 -18.89 2.87
N VAL A 201 2.30 -17.87 3.69
CA VAL A 201 3.00 -16.59 3.59
C VAL A 201 4.36 -16.71 4.29
N LYS A 202 5.42 -16.31 3.60
CA LYS A 202 6.81 -16.37 4.07
C LYS A 202 7.41 -14.98 4.08
N LEU A 203 7.90 -14.54 5.23
CA LEU A 203 8.71 -13.33 5.35
C LEU A 203 10.19 -13.69 5.18
N ALA A 204 10.88 -13.00 4.29
CA ALA A 204 12.30 -13.24 4.04
C ALA A 204 13.01 -11.95 3.57
N PRO A 205 14.36 -11.91 3.66
CA PRO A 205 15.15 -10.82 3.11
C PRO A 205 14.89 -10.62 1.61
N ALA A 206 14.79 -9.38 1.18
CA ALA A 206 14.77 -9.07 -0.25
C ALA A 206 16.06 -9.58 -0.91
N GLY A 207 15.93 -10.25 -2.05
CA GLY A 207 17.08 -10.85 -2.75
C GLY A 207 17.37 -12.30 -2.37
N ILE A 208 16.58 -12.92 -1.47
CA ILE A 208 16.66 -14.36 -1.21
C ILE A 208 16.39 -15.15 -2.49
N THR A 209 17.01 -16.30 -2.64
CA THR A 209 16.76 -17.24 -3.74
C THR A 209 15.76 -18.31 -3.34
N ILE A 210 15.13 -18.96 -4.31
CA ILE A 210 14.19 -20.08 -4.06
C ILE A 210 14.89 -21.24 -3.37
N LYS A 211 16.19 -21.42 -3.59
CA LYS A 211 16.99 -22.51 -2.98
C LYS A 211 17.22 -22.27 -1.49
N GLN A 212 17.33 -21.03 -1.06
CA GLN A 212 17.49 -20.64 0.35
C GLN A 212 16.16 -20.71 1.10
#